data_c479dce9e94a4c089515e20f6249e9f7
#
_entry.id   c479dce9e94a4c089515e20f6249e9f7
#
_cell.length_a   1.000
_cell.length_b   1.000
_cell.length_c   1.000
_cell.angle_alpha   90.00
_cell.angle_beta   90.00
_cell.angle_gamma   90.00
#
_symmetry.space_group_name_H-M   'P 1'
#
loop_
_entity.id
_entity.type
_entity.pdbx_description
1 polymer ?
#
loop_
_entity_poly.entity_id
_entity_poly.type
_entity_poly.pdbx_seq_one_letter_code
_entity_poly.pdbx_strand_id
1 'polypeptide(L)'
;MLISLQRWFSVDTILPMKDRLGPVDTTKNLYNKYLKIAWPATLQGLMMQLMTAIDLAMVGSLGASALASVGIMGQPEMVMLVICRALSIAVTAIIARRHGEGDVDGMNAVLKQSILLNFLIYLPLLAICLFNLEHILRFTGAEDGYIETAVWYGRFIVMSLVFQSFSQIVGGALIGYGNTKVIFKSNVVGNILNTIMNFFLIYGIAFFPEFGVMGAGISTLISSAVIAALLLRAISQHTKTGLTLLHPSKWRFERSVLHTIFHVGGSSLGEQFFERFGMYTYTMIVASLGAVPLAAHYVCMNLMDIFYYFAMGLGFAGASHTGQNLGHKRPDLAKAFGRIGARMGLFVGLISGLIFISAGHLLVQAYTRESEVVTLATALMGIMAIAAFPQALQQVFAGVLKGAGDTFYIMKYSLISVAVIRPIITYVLCITLGLGLYGAWISLCLDQSLRLVCAYIRFIGGSWQHKVV
;
A
#
# COMPACT_ATOMS: atom_id res chain seq x y z
N MET A 1 17.79 -16.63 28.72
CA MET A 1 17.15 -16.34 27.44
C MET A 1 15.63 -16.16 27.54
N LEU A 2 14.84 -17.10 28.08
CA LEU A 2 13.38 -16.97 28.25
C LEU A 2 12.96 -15.78 29.12
N ILE A 3 13.66 -15.52 30.24
CA ILE A 3 13.39 -14.38 31.14
C ILE A 3 13.69 -13.03 30.46
N SER A 4 14.70 -12.95 29.60
CA SER A 4 15.02 -11.74 28.85
C SER A 4 13.98 -11.46 27.75
N LEU A 5 13.46 -12.49 27.10
CA LEU A 5 12.37 -12.40 26.14
C LEU A 5 11.05 -11.95 26.81
N GLN A 6 10.68 -12.52 27.96
CA GLN A 6 9.50 -12.09 28.72
C GLN A 6 9.60 -10.62 29.17
N ARG A 7 10.77 -10.16 29.61
CA ARG A 7 11.02 -8.75 29.93
C ARG A 7 10.88 -7.86 28.70
N TRP A 8 11.37 -8.30 27.54
CA TRP A 8 11.29 -7.52 26.32
C TRP A 8 9.84 -7.28 25.85
N PHE A 9 8.94 -8.25 26.10
CA PHE A 9 7.49 -8.11 25.83
C PHE A 9 6.69 -7.47 26.95
N SER A 10 7.28 -7.05 28.08
CA SER A 10 6.54 -6.46 29.19
C SER A 10 6.03 -5.04 28.90
N VAL A 11 4.91 -4.65 29.54
CA VAL A 11 4.35 -3.28 29.46
C VAL A 11 5.38 -2.25 29.87
N ASP A 12 6.18 -2.55 30.90
CA ASP A 12 7.17 -1.60 31.45
C ASP A 12 8.30 -1.27 30.48
N THR A 13 8.63 -2.18 29.55
CA THR A 13 9.59 -1.91 28.47
C THR A 13 8.96 -1.22 27.27
N ILE A 14 7.65 -1.41 27.07
CA ILE A 14 6.88 -0.73 26.02
C ILE A 14 6.54 0.70 26.44
N LEU A 15 6.07 0.86 27.67
CA LEU A 15 5.68 2.13 28.27
C LEU A 15 6.13 2.15 29.75
N PRO A 16 7.31 2.72 30.06
CA PRO A 16 7.80 2.85 31.41
C PRO A 16 6.80 3.58 32.31
N MET A 17 6.73 3.21 33.59
CA MET A 17 5.78 3.79 34.56
C MET A 17 5.86 5.32 34.61
N LYS A 18 7.05 5.88 34.54
CA LYS A 18 7.27 7.35 34.53
C LYS A 18 6.66 8.09 33.34
N ASP A 19 6.43 7.40 32.23
CA ASP A 19 5.90 7.98 30.99
C ASP A 19 4.38 7.80 30.85
N ARG A 20 3.72 7.13 31.82
CA ARG A 20 2.28 6.84 31.77
C ARG A 20 1.44 8.04 32.22
N LEU A 21 0.49 8.43 31.37
CA LEU A 21 -0.47 9.50 31.66
C LEU A 21 -1.79 9.01 32.26
N GLY A 22 -1.92 7.69 32.50
CA GLY A 22 -3.12 7.08 33.07
C GLY A 22 -3.06 5.54 33.05
N PRO A 23 -4.17 4.85 33.35
CA PRO A 23 -4.21 3.40 33.35
C PRO A 23 -3.83 2.81 31.99
N VAL A 24 -3.13 1.69 32.00
CA VAL A 24 -2.64 1.00 30.81
C VAL A 24 -3.06 -0.46 30.87
N ASP A 25 -3.56 -0.97 29.75
CA ASP A 25 -3.93 -2.38 29.58
C ASP A 25 -2.74 -3.33 29.77
N THR A 26 -3.05 -4.60 29.99
CA THR A 26 -2.03 -5.66 30.02
C THR A 26 -1.32 -5.77 28.67
N THR A 27 -0.08 -6.22 28.68
CA THR A 27 0.72 -6.45 27.45
C THR A 27 -0.06 -7.25 26.42
N LYS A 28 -0.67 -8.36 26.82
CA LYS A 28 -1.46 -9.24 25.94
C LYS A 28 -2.59 -8.48 25.24
N ASN A 29 -3.30 -7.64 25.98
CA ASN A 29 -4.41 -6.86 25.42
C ASN A 29 -3.91 -5.81 24.42
N LEU A 30 -2.79 -5.14 24.67
CA LEU A 30 -2.21 -4.16 23.75
C LEU A 30 -1.80 -4.83 22.42
N TYR A 31 -1.11 -5.97 22.47
CA TYR A 31 -0.76 -6.74 21.28
C TYR A 31 -1.99 -7.24 20.53
N ASN A 32 -3.00 -7.75 21.25
CA ASN A 32 -4.25 -8.20 20.63
C ASN A 32 -5.00 -7.06 19.92
N LYS A 33 -5.05 -5.87 20.54
CA LYS A 33 -5.65 -4.68 19.91
C LYS A 33 -4.91 -4.32 18.63
N TYR A 34 -3.59 -4.34 18.65
CA TYR A 34 -2.76 -4.05 17.46
C TYR A 34 -3.00 -5.09 16.35
N LEU A 35 -2.94 -6.37 16.67
CA LEU A 35 -3.15 -7.48 15.73
C LEU A 35 -4.55 -7.49 15.13
N LYS A 36 -5.57 -7.08 15.89
CA LYS A 36 -6.96 -6.99 15.41
C LYS A 36 -7.10 -6.09 14.16
N ILE A 37 -6.27 -5.07 14.05
CA ILE A 37 -6.22 -4.17 12.89
C ILE A 37 -5.20 -4.66 11.87
N ALA A 38 -4.00 -5.05 12.31
CA ALA A 38 -2.90 -5.42 11.43
C ALA A 38 -3.19 -6.69 10.61
N TRP A 39 -3.71 -7.73 11.25
CA TRP A 39 -3.88 -9.04 10.61
C TRP A 39 -4.82 -9.03 9.39
N PRO A 40 -6.04 -8.44 9.46
CA PRO A 40 -6.90 -8.37 8.29
C PRO A 40 -6.31 -7.51 7.16
N ALA A 41 -5.58 -6.44 7.50
CA ALA A 41 -4.92 -5.60 6.52
C ALA A 41 -3.76 -6.32 5.80
N THR A 42 -2.99 -7.13 6.53
CA THR A 42 -1.95 -7.99 5.97
C THR A 42 -2.55 -9.04 5.02
N LEU A 43 -3.58 -9.76 5.47
CA LEU A 43 -4.25 -10.78 4.65
C LEU A 43 -4.84 -10.17 3.37
N GLN A 44 -5.39 -8.95 3.45
CA GLN A 44 -5.87 -8.23 2.28
C GLN A 44 -4.76 -8.01 1.25
N GLY A 45 -3.59 -7.53 1.67
CA GLY A 45 -2.46 -7.29 0.77
C GLY A 45 -1.97 -8.58 0.10
N LEU A 46 -1.84 -9.67 0.86
CA LEU A 46 -1.46 -10.98 0.32
C LEU A 46 -2.49 -11.53 -0.66
N MET A 47 -3.78 -11.38 -0.37
CA MET A 47 -4.86 -11.77 -1.29
C MET A 47 -4.79 -10.98 -2.59
N MET A 48 -4.54 -9.67 -2.53
CA MET A 48 -4.38 -8.85 -3.73
C MET A 48 -3.22 -9.35 -4.59
N GLN A 49 -2.07 -9.65 -4.00
CA GLN A 49 -0.90 -10.15 -4.73
C GLN A 49 -1.20 -11.50 -5.40
N LEU A 50 -1.85 -12.42 -4.67
CA LEU A 50 -2.24 -13.72 -5.20
C LEU A 50 -3.22 -13.57 -6.39
N MET A 51 -4.22 -12.69 -6.25
CA MET A 51 -5.21 -12.48 -7.32
C MET A 51 -4.58 -11.85 -8.55
N THR A 52 -3.70 -10.87 -8.39
CA THR A 52 -2.95 -10.29 -9.51
C THR A 52 -2.13 -11.36 -10.25
N ALA A 53 -1.51 -12.29 -9.53
CA ALA A 53 -0.77 -13.39 -10.16
C ALA A 53 -1.71 -14.35 -10.92
N ILE A 54 -2.89 -14.67 -10.38
CA ILE A 54 -3.90 -15.51 -11.04
C ILE A 54 -4.42 -14.82 -12.31
N ASP A 55 -4.79 -13.54 -12.22
CA ASP A 55 -5.29 -12.76 -13.36
C ASP A 55 -4.25 -12.71 -14.49
N LEU A 56 -2.99 -12.46 -14.13
CA LEU A 56 -1.90 -12.42 -15.09
C LEU A 56 -1.66 -13.78 -15.76
N ALA A 57 -1.77 -14.88 -15.00
CA ALA A 57 -1.66 -16.22 -15.53
C ALA A 57 -2.81 -16.57 -16.48
N MET A 58 -4.04 -16.17 -16.15
CA MET A 58 -5.21 -16.39 -17.00
C MET A 58 -5.11 -15.60 -18.31
N VAL A 59 -4.74 -14.32 -18.27
CA VAL A 59 -4.55 -13.50 -19.47
C VAL A 59 -3.33 -13.99 -20.27
N GLY A 60 -2.26 -14.40 -19.60
CA GLY A 60 -1.05 -14.94 -20.22
C GLY A 60 -1.30 -16.19 -21.05
N SER A 61 -2.31 -17.00 -20.71
CA SER A 61 -2.72 -18.17 -21.50
C SER A 61 -3.28 -17.83 -22.90
N LEU A 62 -3.71 -16.56 -23.12
CA LEU A 62 -4.17 -16.07 -24.42
C LEU A 62 -3.01 -15.65 -25.34
N GLY A 63 -1.77 -15.62 -24.84
CA GLY A 63 -0.58 -15.30 -25.60
C GLY A 63 0.06 -13.95 -25.28
N ALA A 64 1.20 -13.68 -25.92
CA ALA A 64 2.03 -12.52 -25.63
C ALA A 64 1.36 -11.17 -25.93
N SER A 65 0.57 -11.08 -27.00
CA SER A 65 -0.17 -9.86 -27.35
C SER A 65 -1.24 -9.49 -26.30
N ALA A 66 -1.92 -10.49 -25.75
CA ALA A 66 -2.88 -10.32 -24.64
C ALA A 66 -2.20 -9.79 -23.38
N LEU A 67 -1.06 -10.39 -23.05
CA LEU A 67 -0.26 -9.97 -21.89
C LEU A 67 0.29 -8.54 -22.06
N ALA A 68 0.75 -8.19 -23.28
CA ALA A 68 1.19 -6.84 -23.60
C ALA A 68 0.05 -5.80 -23.46
N SER A 69 -1.16 -6.16 -23.93
CA SER A 69 -2.35 -5.29 -23.83
C SER A 69 -2.74 -4.97 -22.38
N VAL A 70 -2.60 -5.93 -21.46
CA VAL A 70 -2.85 -5.71 -20.04
C VAL A 70 -1.69 -4.95 -19.40
N GLY A 71 -0.46 -5.32 -19.71
CA GLY A 71 0.75 -4.73 -19.13
C GLY A 71 0.89 -3.23 -19.43
N ILE A 72 0.58 -2.81 -20.65
CA ILE A 72 0.69 -1.39 -21.05
C ILE A 72 -0.26 -0.48 -20.28
N MET A 73 -1.42 -0.99 -19.85
CA MET A 73 -2.40 -0.24 -19.06
C MET A 73 -1.95 -0.02 -17.60
N GLY A 74 -1.04 -0.86 -17.09
CA GLY A 74 -0.63 -0.83 -15.68
C GLY A 74 0.01 0.49 -15.26
N GLN A 75 0.80 1.15 -16.11
CA GLN A 75 1.42 2.44 -15.77
C GLN A 75 0.40 3.59 -15.69
N PRO A 76 -0.49 3.82 -16.68
CA PRO A 76 -1.58 4.79 -16.53
C PRO A 76 -2.46 4.55 -15.31
N GLU A 77 -2.85 3.30 -15.06
CA GLU A 77 -3.65 2.93 -13.89
C GLU A 77 -2.97 3.31 -12.57
N MET A 78 -1.69 2.99 -12.43
CA MET A 78 -0.92 3.36 -11.23
C MET A 78 -0.88 4.86 -10.99
N VAL A 79 -0.67 5.67 -12.05
CA VAL A 79 -0.64 7.13 -11.94
C VAL A 79 -2.00 7.67 -11.48
N MET A 80 -3.09 7.15 -12.03
CA MET A 80 -4.44 7.54 -11.64
C MET A 80 -4.71 7.20 -10.16
N LEU A 81 -4.27 6.05 -9.67
CA LEU A 81 -4.48 5.61 -8.29
C LEU A 81 -3.65 6.39 -7.24
N VAL A 82 -2.58 7.09 -7.63
CA VAL A 82 -1.75 7.87 -6.70
C VAL A 82 -2.56 8.92 -5.95
N ILE A 83 -3.47 9.60 -6.65
CA ILE A 83 -4.29 10.69 -6.07
C ILE A 83 -5.21 10.14 -4.97
N CYS A 84 -5.93 9.04 -5.23
CA CYS A 84 -6.84 8.50 -4.21
C CYS A 84 -6.10 7.85 -3.04
N ARG A 85 -4.90 7.27 -3.28
CA ARG A 85 -4.06 6.77 -2.19
C ARG A 85 -3.61 7.89 -1.26
N ALA A 86 -3.17 9.03 -1.81
CA ALA A 86 -2.78 10.19 -1.02
C ALA A 86 -3.97 10.74 -0.21
N LEU A 87 -5.14 10.84 -0.83
CA LEU A 87 -6.37 11.26 -0.16
C LEU A 87 -6.79 10.26 0.93
N SER A 88 -6.69 8.96 0.67
CA SER A 88 -6.98 7.90 1.65
C SER A 88 -6.09 7.98 2.89
N ILE A 89 -4.80 8.31 2.74
CA ILE A 89 -3.88 8.53 3.87
C ILE A 89 -4.36 9.70 4.74
N ALA A 90 -4.74 10.81 4.12
CA ALA A 90 -5.29 11.97 4.84
C ALA A 90 -6.57 11.61 5.60
N VAL A 91 -7.50 10.92 4.93
CA VAL A 91 -8.74 10.44 5.54
C VAL A 91 -8.47 9.53 6.74
N THR A 92 -7.50 8.61 6.61
CA THR A 92 -7.10 7.71 7.71
C THR A 92 -6.63 8.51 8.93
N ALA A 93 -5.74 9.49 8.75
CA ALA A 93 -5.19 10.28 9.85
C ALA A 93 -6.29 11.11 10.54
N ILE A 94 -7.12 11.82 9.76
CA ILE A 94 -8.16 12.71 10.29
C ILE A 94 -9.23 11.91 11.01
N ILE A 95 -9.74 10.83 10.41
CA ILE A 95 -10.78 10.00 11.02
C ILE A 95 -10.25 9.29 12.26
N ALA A 96 -9.02 8.79 12.27
CA ALA A 96 -8.42 8.20 13.47
C ALA A 96 -8.37 9.22 14.62
N ARG A 97 -7.98 10.46 14.33
CA ARG A 97 -7.93 11.55 15.31
C ARG A 97 -9.30 11.89 15.85
N ARG A 98 -10.28 12.15 14.96
CA ARG A 98 -11.67 12.47 15.34
C ARG A 98 -12.34 11.35 16.12
N HIS A 99 -12.08 10.09 15.73
CA HIS A 99 -12.56 8.93 16.47
C HIS A 99 -12.01 8.90 17.90
N GLY A 100 -10.72 9.20 18.08
CA GLY A 100 -10.11 9.32 19.40
C GLY A 100 -10.65 10.49 20.22
N GLU A 101 -11.01 11.60 19.60
CA GLU A 101 -11.64 12.76 20.25
C GLU A 101 -13.11 12.50 20.65
N GLY A 102 -13.71 11.40 20.15
CA GLY A 102 -15.16 11.15 20.30
C GLY A 102 -16.02 12.04 19.42
N ASP A 103 -15.42 12.74 18.46
CA ASP A 103 -16.10 13.66 17.52
C ASP A 103 -16.74 12.86 16.38
N VAL A 104 -17.93 12.31 16.64
CA VAL A 104 -18.70 11.53 15.67
C VAL A 104 -19.16 12.39 14.50
N ASP A 105 -19.56 13.64 14.76
CA ASP A 105 -20.00 14.60 13.74
C ASP A 105 -18.87 14.92 12.77
N GLY A 106 -17.72 15.32 13.30
CA GLY A 106 -16.53 15.63 12.51
C GLY A 106 -16.01 14.44 11.71
N MET A 107 -16.01 13.25 12.31
CA MET A 107 -15.61 12.01 11.63
C MET A 107 -16.49 11.73 10.40
N ASN A 108 -17.82 11.81 10.54
CA ASN A 108 -18.76 11.59 9.44
C ASN A 108 -18.78 12.72 8.42
N ALA A 109 -18.53 13.95 8.84
CA ALA A 109 -18.34 15.08 7.93
C ALA A 109 -17.11 14.88 7.04
N VAL A 110 -15.97 14.44 7.60
CA VAL A 110 -14.75 14.12 6.84
C VAL A 110 -15.01 13.00 5.84
N LEU A 111 -15.69 11.91 6.23
CA LEU A 111 -16.04 10.83 5.31
C LEU A 111 -16.81 11.35 4.10
N LYS A 112 -17.89 12.11 4.33
CA LYS A 112 -18.75 12.64 3.26
C LYS A 112 -18.01 13.60 2.34
N GLN A 113 -17.27 14.55 2.92
CA GLN A 113 -16.49 15.51 2.15
C GLN A 113 -15.39 14.85 1.32
N SER A 114 -14.74 13.81 1.87
CA SER A 114 -13.72 13.05 1.14
C SER A 114 -14.32 12.26 -0.02
N ILE A 115 -15.51 11.69 0.13
CA ILE A 115 -16.24 11.01 -0.95
C ILE A 115 -16.63 12.03 -2.04
N LEU A 116 -17.18 13.20 -1.66
CA LEU A 116 -17.50 14.26 -2.61
C LEU A 116 -16.27 14.74 -3.38
N LEU A 117 -15.17 14.99 -2.67
CA LEU A 117 -13.91 15.43 -3.26
C LEU A 117 -13.35 14.36 -4.22
N ASN A 118 -13.43 13.08 -3.83
CA ASN A 118 -13.02 11.98 -4.68
C ASN A 118 -13.81 11.97 -6.00
N PHE A 119 -15.13 12.05 -5.97
CA PHE A 119 -15.93 12.09 -7.20
C PHE A 119 -15.67 13.35 -8.02
N LEU A 120 -15.49 14.51 -7.39
CA LEU A 120 -15.15 15.76 -8.07
C LEU A 120 -13.83 15.67 -8.85
N ILE A 121 -12.84 14.90 -8.34
CA ILE A 121 -11.55 14.69 -9.01
C ILE A 121 -11.66 13.57 -10.04
N TYR A 122 -12.27 12.44 -9.67
CA TYR A 122 -12.20 11.23 -10.50
C TYR A 122 -13.17 11.23 -11.69
N LEU A 123 -14.35 11.86 -11.61
CA LEU A 123 -15.27 11.90 -12.74
C LEU A 123 -14.71 12.70 -13.95
N PRO A 124 -14.12 13.90 -13.77
CA PRO A 124 -13.44 14.57 -14.87
C PRO A 124 -12.21 13.80 -15.37
N LEU A 125 -11.40 13.24 -14.45
CA LEU A 125 -10.23 12.44 -14.82
C LEU A 125 -10.63 11.23 -15.67
N LEU A 126 -11.67 10.51 -15.26
CA LEU A 126 -12.23 9.39 -16.00
C LEU A 126 -12.67 9.83 -17.41
N ALA A 127 -13.41 10.93 -17.53
CA ALA A 127 -13.84 11.43 -18.82
C ALA A 127 -12.65 11.75 -19.74
N ILE A 128 -11.67 12.51 -19.22
CA ILE A 128 -10.44 12.84 -19.98
C ILE A 128 -9.71 11.57 -20.42
N CYS A 129 -9.56 10.58 -19.53
CA CYS A 129 -8.85 9.35 -19.84
C CYS A 129 -9.62 8.49 -20.86
N LEU A 130 -10.95 8.37 -20.74
CA LEU A 130 -11.75 7.58 -21.69
C LEU A 130 -11.70 8.16 -23.11
N PHE A 131 -11.77 9.49 -23.26
CA PHE A 131 -11.71 10.14 -24.57
C PHE A 131 -10.31 10.13 -25.19
N ASN A 132 -9.24 10.08 -24.38
CA ASN A 132 -7.86 10.15 -24.85
C ASN A 132 -7.09 8.84 -24.63
N LEU A 133 -7.77 7.73 -24.34
CA LEU A 133 -7.13 6.49 -23.90
C LEU A 133 -6.12 5.96 -24.92
N GLU A 134 -6.45 5.97 -26.19
CA GLU A 134 -5.54 5.53 -27.26
C GLU A 134 -4.26 6.38 -27.30
N HIS A 135 -4.39 7.70 -27.21
CA HIS A 135 -3.23 8.60 -27.18
C HIS A 135 -2.35 8.35 -25.94
N ILE A 136 -2.98 8.12 -24.78
CA ILE A 136 -2.26 7.79 -23.54
C ILE A 136 -1.48 6.48 -23.70
N LEU A 137 -2.12 5.43 -24.24
CA LEU A 137 -1.48 4.14 -24.44
C LEU A 137 -0.35 4.20 -25.50
N ARG A 138 -0.54 4.93 -26.59
CA ARG A 138 0.53 5.17 -27.58
C ARG A 138 1.70 5.94 -26.96
N PHE A 139 1.43 6.95 -26.13
CA PHE A 139 2.46 7.69 -25.42
C PHE A 139 3.26 6.79 -24.44
N THR A 140 2.63 5.78 -23.86
CA THR A 140 3.32 4.79 -23.01
C THR A 140 4.03 3.69 -23.80
N GLY A 141 3.96 3.69 -25.13
CA GLY A 141 4.69 2.77 -25.99
C GLY A 141 3.86 1.60 -26.54
N ALA A 142 2.52 1.73 -26.58
CA ALA A 142 1.68 0.69 -27.18
C ALA A 142 1.92 0.59 -28.71
N GLU A 143 2.06 -0.64 -29.21
CA GLU A 143 2.26 -0.96 -30.59
C GLU A 143 0.92 -1.25 -31.32
N ASP A 144 0.89 -1.04 -32.62
CA ASP A 144 -0.31 -1.24 -33.46
C ASP A 144 -0.85 -2.68 -33.39
N GLY A 145 0.01 -3.66 -33.16
CA GLY A 145 -0.37 -5.08 -33.09
C GLY A 145 -1.31 -5.45 -31.95
N TYR A 146 -1.42 -4.63 -30.90
CA TYR A 146 -2.28 -4.92 -29.75
C TYR A 146 -3.02 -3.68 -29.19
N ILE A 147 -2.85 -2.50 -29.81
CA ILE A 147 -3.44 -1.24 -29.28
C ILE A 147 -4.96 -1.31 -29.18
N GLU A 148 -5.65 -1.88 -30.15
CA GLU A 148 -7.10 -1.97 -30.14
C GLU A 148 -7.63 -2.78 -28.95
N THR A 149 -7.00 -3.94 -28.68
CA THR A 149 -7.31 -4.78 -27.52
C THR A 149 -7.01 -4.04 -26.22
N ALA A 150 -5.88 -3.35 -26.16
CA ALA A 150 -5.47 -2.56 -25.00
C ALA A 150 -6.43 -1.39 -24.73
N VAL A 151 -6.96 -0.73 -25.75
CA VAL A 151 -7.96 0.36 -25.62
C VAL A 151 -9.28 -0.19 -25.08
N TRP A 152 -9.78 -1.31 -25.62
CA TRP A 152 -11.01 -1.92 -25.10
C TRP A 152 -10.86 -2.38 -23.65
N TYR A 153 -9.80 -3.09 -23.32
CA TYR A 153 -9.48 -3.47 -21.95
C TYR A 153 -9.36 -2.24 -21.05
N GLY A 154 -8.58 -1.25 -21.47
CA GLY A 154 -8.33 -0.04 -20.71
C GLY A 154 -9.59 0.77 -20.42
N ARG A 155 -10.59 0.79 -21.32
CA ARG A 155 -11.88 1.44 -21.05
C ARG A 155 -12.57 0.85 -19.82
N PHE A 156 -12.62 -0.48 -19.68
CA PHE A 156 -13.19 -1.13 -18.50
C PHE A 156 -12.37 -0.87 -17.25
N ILE A 157 -11.04 -0.88 -17.36
CA ILE A 157 -10.15 -0.54 -16.23
C ILE A 157 -10.38 0.90 -15.79
N VAL A 158 -10.41 1.88 -16.70
CA VAL A 158 -10.66 3.29 -16.37
C VAL A 158 -12.03 3.47 -15.70
N MET A 159 -13.08 2.81 -16.18
CA MET A 159 -14.39 2.82 -15.52
C MET A 159 -14.34 2.19 -14.12
N SER A 160 -13.56 1.14 -13.91
CA SER A 160 -13.41 0.50 -12.60
C SER A 160 -12.74 1.41 -11.57
N LEU A 161 -11.91 2.38 -12.01
CA LEU A 161 -11.20 3.31 -11.14
C LEU A 161 -12.14 4.18 -10.29
N VAL A 162 -13.37 4.45 -10.75
CA VAL A 162 -14.37 5.16 -9.94
C VAL A 162 -14.73 4.36 -8.69
N PHE A 163 -14.97 3.05 -8.86
CA PHE A 163 -15.29 2.15 -7.75
C PHE A 163 -14.07 1.87 -6.88
N GLN A 164 -12.90 1.72 -7.49
CA GLN A 164 -11.64 1.52 -6.77
C GLN A 164 -11.28 2.76 -5.94
N SER A 165 -11.40 3.98 -6.49
CA SER A 165 -11.12 5.22 -5.76
C SER A 165 -12.07 5.42 -4.58
N PHE A 166 -13.38 5.17 -4.77
CA PHE A 166 -14.35 5.17 -3.68
C PHE A 166 -13.97 4.16 -2.59
N SER A 167 -13.62 2.93 -2.99
CA SER A 167 -13.21 1.88 -2.06
C SER A 167 -11.95 2.23 -1.28
N GLN A 168 -11.00 2.94 -1.90
CA GLN A 168 -9.78 3.44 -1.24
C GLN A 168 -10.10 4.50 -0.18
N ILE A 169 -11.01 5.45 -0.46
CA ILE A 169 -11.42 6.49 0.49
C ILE A 169 -12.15 5.87 1.68
N VAL A 170 -13.13 5.00 1.42
CA VAL A 170 -13.86 4.30 2.49
C VAL A 170 -12.92 3.36 3.26
N GLY A 171 -11.99 2.70 2.56
CA GLY A 171 -10.95 1.89 3.18
C GLY A 171 -10.09 2.69 4.14
N GLY A 172 -9.60 3.87 3.72
CA GLY A 172 -8.86 4.79 4.59
C GLY A 172 -9.66 5.21 5.82
N ALA A 173 -10.94 5.52 5.64
CA ALA A 173 -11.84 5.85 6.73
C ALA A 173 -12.02 4.68 7.73
N LEU A 174 -12.20 3.47 7.23
CA LEU A 174 -12.33 2.28 8.06
C LEU A 174 -11.02 1.90 8.76
N ILE A 175 -9.85 2.13 8.14
CA ILE A 175 -8.54 1.97 8.79
C ILE A 175 -8.43 2.96 9.95
N GLY A 176 -8.73 4.23 9.73
CA GLY A 176 -8.72 5.26 10.77
C GLY A 176 -9.66 4.93 11.93
N TYR A 177 -10.85 4.44 11.62
CA TYR A 177 -11.82 3.96 12.61
C TYR A 177 -11.38 2.66 13.32
N GLY A 178 -10.43 1.90 12.76
CA GLY A 178 -9.91 0.65 13.32
C GLY A 178 -10.68 -0.62 12.90
N ASN A 179 -11.46 -0.56 11.81
CA ASN A 179 -12.25 -1.70 11.31
C ASN A 179 -11.76 -2.23 9.96
N THR A 180 -10.56 -2.78 9.95
CA THR A 180 -9.95 -3.38 8.74
C THR A 180 -10.59 -4.71 8.31
N LYS A 181 -11.36 -5.37 9.20
CA LYS A 181 -12.06 -6.63 8.89
C LYS A 181 -13.10 -6.47 7.78
N VAL A 182 -13.80 -5.34 7.76
CA VAL A 182 -14.83 -5.06 6.74
C VAL A 182 -14.15 -4.94 5.37
N ILE A 183 -13.03 -4.22 5.31
CA ILE A 183 -12.26 -4.04 4.08
C ILE A 183 -11.79 -5.41 3.55
N PHE A 184 -11.18 -6.21 4.42
CA PHE A 184 -10.71 -7.54 4.07
C PHE A 184 -11.84 -8.42 3.52
N LYS A 185 -12.98 -8.51 4.22
CA LYS A 185 -14.13 -9.32 3.77
C LYS A 185 -14.66 -8.86 2.42
N SER A 186 -14.81 -7.55 2.21
CA SER A 186 -15.31 -7.01 0.93
C SER A 186 -14.34 -7.32 -0.22
N ASN A 187 -13.03 -7.18 0.01
CA ASN A 187 -12.02 -7.52 -1.00
C ASN A 187 -11.96 -9.02 -1.29
N VAL A 188 -12.09 -9.89 -0.27
CA VAL A 188 -12.15 -11.36 -0.50
C VAL A 188 -13.32 -11.72 -1.41
N VAL A 189 -14.51 -11.20 -1.13
CA VAL A 189 -15.70 -11.47 -1.96
C VAL A 189 -15.50 -10.94 -3.39
N GLY A 190 -15.02 -9.70 -3.54
CA GLY A 190 -14.78 -9.12 -4.85
C GLY A 190 -13.69 -9.84 -5.65
N ASN A 191 -12.59 -10.23 -5.02
CA ASN A 191 -11.49 -10.92 -5.68
C ASN A 191 -11.89 -12.36 -6.11
N ILE A 192 -12.62 -13.09 -5.27
CA ILE A 192 -13.16 -14.40 -5.65
C ILE A 192 -14.12 -14.25 -6.84
N LEU A 193 -15.00 -13.24 -6.80
CA LEU A 193 -15.90 -12.95 -7.92
C LEU A 193 -15.11 -12.61 -9.18
N ASN A 194 -14.06 -11.79 -9.09
CA ASN A 194 -13.20 -11.45 -10.20
C ASN A 194 -12.60 -12.69 -10.86
N THR A 195 -12.00 -13.59 -10.07
CA THR A 195 -11.41 -14.84 -10.59
C THR A 195 -12.46 -15.71 -11.27
N ILE A 196 -13.65 -15.87 -10.67
CA ILE A 196 -14.76 -16.65 -11.26
C ILE A 196 -15.21 -16.00 -12.57
N MET A 197 -15.43 -14.69 -12.59
CA MET A 197 -15.85 -13.97 -13.80
C MET A 197 -14.78 -14.01 -14.88
N ASN A 198 -13.50 -13.89 -14.53
CA ASN A 198 -12.38 -14.07 -15.45
C ASN A 198 -12.46 -15.43 -16.15
N PHE A 199 -12.68 -16.52 -15.38
CA PHE A 199 -12.76 -17.87 -15.92
C PHE A 199 -13.89 -17.99 -16.96
N PHE A 200 -15.05 -17.41 -16.70
CA PHE A 200 -16.17 -17.47 -17.63
C PHE A 200 -16.01 -16.53 -18.82
N LEU A 201 -15.57 -15.28 -18.61
CA LEU A 201 -15.55 -14.26 -19.65
C LEU A 201 -14.30 -14.29 -20.53
N ILE A 202 -13.15 -14.72 -19.98
CA ILE A 202 -11.92 -14.86 -20.78
C ILE A 202 -12.04 -16.03 -21.74
N TYR A 203 -12.50 -17.20 -21.26
CA TYR A 203 -12.51 -18.45 -22.02
C TYR A 203 -13.84 -18.77 -22.69
N GLY A 204 -14.89 -17.97 -22.50
CA GLY A 204 -16.19 -18.22 -23.13
C GLY A 204 -16.87 -19.50 -22.66
N ILE A 205 -16.86 -19.78 -21.35
CA ILE A 205 -17.38 -21.05 -20.80
C ILE A 205 -18.89 -20.91 -20.49
N ALA A 206 -19.61 -22.00 -20.63
CA ALA A 206 -21.06 -22.13 -20.48
C ALA A 206 -21.83 -21.31 -21.53
N PHE A 207 -22.65 -20.33 -21.13
CA PHE A 207 -23.42 -19.46 -22.00
C PHE A 207 -22.76 -18.09 -22.26
N PHE A 208 -21.55 -17.87 -21.74
CA PHE A 208 -20.83 -16.63 -21.97
C PHE A 208 -20.02 -16.69 -23.26
N PRO A 209 -20.05 -15.63 -24.10
CA PRO A 209 -19.15 -15.53 -25.25
C PRO A 209 -17.70 -15.35 -24.77
N GLU A 210 -16.77 -15.80 -25.60
CA GLU A 210 -15.33 -15.58 -25.37
C GLU A 210 -14.98 -14.11 -25.64
N PHE A 211 -14.69 -13.38 -24.56
CA PHE A 211 -14.28 -11.97 -24.64
C PHE A 211 -12.76 -11.80 -24.54
N GLY A 212 -12.00 -12.86 -24.27
CA GLY A 212 -10.55 -12.79 -24.13
C GLY A 212 -10.10 -11.72 -23.12
N VAL A 213 -9.17 -10.84 -23.51
CA VAL A 213 -8.64 -9.77 -22.67
C VAL A 213 -9.73 -8.79 -22.21
N MET A 214 -10.75 -8.51 -23.04
CA MET A 214 -11.87 -7.66 -22.66
C MET A 214 -12.64 -8.27 -21.48
N GLY A 215 -12.76 -9.61 -21.44
CA GLY A 215 -13.38 -10.34 -20.34
C GLY A 215 -12.71 -10.07 -19.01
N ALA A 216 -11.39 -9.97 -18.97
CA ALA A 216 -10.65 -9.58 -17.77
C ALA A 216 -10.97 -8.14 -17.31
N GLY A 217 -11.10 -7.21 -18.26
CA GLY A 217 -11.50 -5.83 -17.97
C GLY A 217 -12.93 -5.74 -17.39
N ILE A 218 -13.87 -6.46 -17.98
CA ILE A 218 -15.28 -6.53 -17.52
C ILE A 218 -15.34 -7.14 -16.11
N SER A 219 -14.61 -8.23 -15.86
CA SER A 219 -14.53 -8.87 -14.54
C SER A 219 -14.01 -7.92 -13.47
N THR A 220 -12.96 -7.14 -13.80
CA THR A 220 -12.38 -6.12 -12.89
C THR A 220 -13.40 -5.01 -12.59
N LEU A 221 -14.13 -4.55 -13.58
CA LEU A 221 -15.18 -3.54 -13.40
C LEU A 221 -16.27 -4.05 -12.47
N ILE A 222 -16.82 -5.25 -12.73
CA ILE A 222 -17.89 -5.84 -11.93
C ILE A 222 -17.43 -6.09 -10.50
N SER A 223 -16.25 -6.69 -10.32
CA SER A 223 -15.73 -6.99 -8.99
C SER A 223 -15.44 -5.71 -8.17
N SER A 224 -14.90 -4.67 -8.81
CA SER A 224 -14.68 -3.38 -8.16
C SER A 224 -16.00 -2.71 -7.75
N ALA A 225 -17.04 -2.81 -8.58
CA ALA A 225 -18.37 -2.32 -8.25
C ALA A 225 -18.98 -3.09 -7.06
N VAL A 226 -18.81 -4.41 -7.01
CA VAL A 226 -19.29 -5.23 -5.88
C VAL A 226 -18.52 -4.89 -4.59
N ILE A 227 -17.20 -4.71 -4.63
CA ILE A 227 -16.41 -4.26 -3.47
C ILE A 227 -16.95 -2.91 -2.97
N ALA A 228 -17.14 -1.95 -3.88
CA ALA A 228 -17.66 -0.63 -3.54
C ALA A 228 -19.06 -0.72 -2.92
N ALA A 229 -19.95 -1.55 -3.47
CA ALA A 229 -21.30 -1.77 -2.94
C ALA A 229 -21.27 -2.40 -1.53
N LEU A 230 -20.41 -3.39 -1.29
CA LEU A 230 -20.24 -3.99 0.04
C LEU A 230 -19.71 -3.00 1.06
N LEU A 231 -18.74 -2.17 0.68
CA LEU A 231 -18.21 -1.10 1.54
C LEU A 231 -19.27 -0.03 1.78
N LEU A 232 -20.01 0.39 0.74
CA LEU A 232 -21.13 1.33 0.86
C LEU A 232 -22.19 0.77 1.83
N ARG A 233 -22.58 -0.49 1.69
CA ARG A 233 -23.50 -1.15 2.63
C ARG A 233 -22.98 -1.10 4.08
N ALA A 234 -21.69 -1.35 4.26
CA ALA A 234 -21.10 -1.36 5.60
C ALA A 234 -21.12 0.02 6.29
N ILE A 235 -20.87 1.10 5.53
CA ILE A 235 -20.92 2.48 6.04
C ILE A 235 -22.32 3.10 5.98
N SER A 236 -23.30 2.41 5.42
CA SER A 236 -24.72 2.83 5.41
C SER A 236 -25.54 2.17 6.52
N GLN A 237 -24.92 1.42 7.43
CA GLN A 237 -25.60 0.85 8.59
C GLN A 237 -25.84 1.94 9.64
N HIS A 238 -26.99 1.89 10.28
CA HIS A 238 -27.38 2.87 11.30
C HIS A 238 -26.63 2.58 12.61
N THR A 239 -25.59 3.34 12.89
CA THR A 239 -24.86 3.28 14.14
C THR A 239 -24.83 4.66 14.82
N LYS A 240 -25.24 4.71 16.08
CA LYS A 240 -25.30 6.00 16.83
C LYS A 240 -23.91 6.59 17.11
N THR A 241 -22.88 5.77 17.18
CA THR A 241 -21.51 6.17 17.56
C THR A 241 -20.46 5.79 16.53
N GLY A 242 -20.89 5.28 15.35
CA GLY A 242 -20.00 4.73 14.34
C GLY A 242 -19.82 5.60 13.11
N LEU A 243 -18.95 5.15 12.24
CA LEU A 243 -18.73 5.72 10.92
C LEU A 243 -19.88 5.33 9.99
N THR A 244 -20.70 6.31 9.56
CA THR A 244 -21.87 6.04 8.72
C THR A 244 -22.24 7.23 7.81
N LEU A 245 -22.68 6.94 6.60
CA LEU A 245 -23.24 7.94 5.69
C LEU A 245 -24.64 8.45 6.10
N LEU A 246 -25.36 7.71 6.93
CA LEU A 246 -26.71 8.07 7.42
C LEU A 246 -26.66 9.10 8.55
N HIS A 247 -25.48 9.52 8.99
CA HIS A 247 -25.34 10.59 9.98
C HIS A 247 -25.94 11.89 9.46
N PRO A 248 -26.61 12.73 10.30
CA PRO A 248 -27.25 13.97 9.87
C PRO A 248 -26.30 15.08 9.40
N SER A 249 -24.96 14.88 9.51
CA SER A 249 -23.98 15.86 8.99
C SER A 249 -24.24 16.18 7.51
N LYS A 250 -24.08 17.47 7.15
CA LYS A 250 -24.40 17.96 5.80
C LYS A 250 -23.38 17.51 4.75
N TRP A 251 -23.85 17.23 3.56
CA TRP A 251 -23.04 16.97 2.36
C TRP A 251 -22.58 18.31 1.76
N ARG A 252 -21.66 18.99 2.42
CA ARG A 252 -21.09 20.25 1.93
C ARG A 252 -19.62 20.33 2.29
N PHE A 253 -18.87 21.08 1.49
CA PHE A 253 -17.47 21.35 1.80
C PHE A 253 -17.34 22.38 2.93
N GLU A 254 -16.53 22.04 3.91
CA GLU A 254 -16.11 22.93 4.99
C GLU A 254 -14.63 23.26 4.81
N ARG A 255 -14.32 24.56 4.81
CA ARG A 255 -12.96 25.04 4.53
C ARG A 255 -11.92 24.47 5.48
N SER A 256 -12.27 24.29 6.75
CA SER A 256 -11.37 23.70 7.76
C SER A 256 -11.01 22.25 7.45
N VAL A 257 -12.01 21.43 7.10
CA VAL A 257 -11.83 20.02 6.76
C VAL A 257 -11.03 19.88 5.46
N LEU A 258 -11.39 20.66 4.43
CA LEU A 258 -10.65 20.66 3.16
C LEU A 258 -9.19 21.09 3.34
N HIS A 259 -8.94 22.13 4.12
CA HIS A 259 -7.57 22.58 4.40
C HIS A 259 -6.73 21.46 5.00
N THR A 260 -7.27 20.72 5.97
CA THR A 260 -6.58 19.60 6.60
C THR A 260 -6.36 18.46 5.60
N ILE A 261 -7.39 18.10 4.80
CA ILE A 261 -7.29 17.08 3.77
C ILE A 261 -6.19 17.44 2.75
N PHE A 262 -6.14 18.68 2.27
CA PHE A 262 -5.13 19.11 1.31
C PHE A 262 -3.74 19.23 1.92
N HIS A 263 -3.62 19.62 3.18
CA HIS A 263 -2.32 19.71 3.86
C HIS A 263 -1.69 18.30 4.03
N VAL A 264 -2.45 17.35 4.58
CA VAL A 264 -1.99 15.97 4.80
C VAL A 264 -1.92 15.20 3.48
N GLY A 265 -2.96 15.33 2.64
CA GLY A 265 -3.05 14.65 1.35
C GLY A 265 -2.04 15.17 0.33
N GLY A 266 -1.81 16.48 0.27
CA GLY A 266 -0.82 17.09 -0.63
C GLY A 266 0.60 16.61 -0.31
N SER A 267 0.95 16.54 0.97
CA SER A 267 2.23 15.97 1.40
C SER A 267 2.33 14.48 1.05
N SER A 268 1.25 13.71 1.23
CA SER A 268 1.22 12.30 0.86
C SER A 268 1.28 12.10 -0.66
N LEU A 269 0.68 13.01 -1.44
CA LEU A 269 0.80 13.00 -2.89
C LEU A 269 2.24 13.22 -3.34
N GLY A 270 2.92 14.20 -2.74
CA GLY A 270 4.35 14.44 -2.97
C GLY A 270 5.21 13.24 -2.63
N GLU A 271 4.97 12.58 -1.47
CA GLU A 271 5.63 11.32 -1.11
C GLU A 271 5.47 10.26 -2.19
N GLN A 272 4.23 9.99 -2.62
CA GLN A 272 3.93 8.98 -3.64
C GLN A 272 4.60 9.31 -4.99
N PHE A 273 4.60 10.58 -5.38
CA PHE A 273 5.26 11.02 -6.59
C PHE A 273 6.78 10.77 -6.54
N PHE A 274 7.45 11.15 -5.45
CA PHE A 274 8.88 10.94 -5.28
C PHE A 274 9.25 9.46 -5.21
N GLU A 275 8.41 8.64 -4.57
CA GLU A 275 8.60 7.18 -4.56
C GLU A 275 8.52 6.60 -5.97
N ARG A 276 7.53 7.00 -6.79
CA ARG A 276 7.38 6.52 -8.17
C ARG A 276 8.52 6.99 -9.06
N PHE A 277 8.89 8.27 -8.97
CA PHE A 277 10.01 8.82 -9.73
C PHE A 277 11.33 8.08 -9.40
N GLY A 278 11.61 7.88 -8.12
CA GLY A 278 12.83 7.17 -7.70
C GLY A 278 12.83 5.70 -8.10
N MET A 279 11.68 5.01 -8.04
CA MET A 279 11.56 3.63 -8.52
C MET A 279 11.73 3.54 -10.03
N TYR A 280 11.16 4.47 -10.79
CA TYR A 280 11.31 4.51 -12.23
C TYR A 280 12.77 4.68 -12.65
N THR A 281 13.46 5.68 -12.10
CA THR A 281 14.89 5.93 -12.40
C THR A 281 15.78 4.76 -11.97
N TYR A 282 15.50 4.16 -10.81
CA TYR A 282 16.17 2.95 -10.34
C TYR A 282 16.00 1.79 -11.34
N THR A 283 14.76 1.51 -11.77
CA THR A 283 14.48 0.44 -12.73
C THR A 283 15.12 0.69 -14.10
N MET A 284 15.19 1.94 -14.55
CA MET A 284 15.92 2.29 -15.79
C MET A 284 17.40 1.94 -15.72
N ILE A 285 18.06 2.22 -14.58
CA ILE A 285 19.47 1.84 -14.37
C ILE A 285 19.62 0.32 -14.37
N VAL A 286 18.72 -0.42 -13.72
CA VAL A 286 18.75 -1.89 -13.73
C VAL A 286 18.51 -2.44 -15.14
N ALA A 287 17.58 -1.86 -15.90
CA ALA A 287 17.31 -2.26 -17.28
C ALA A 287 18.53 -2.08 -18.21
N SER A 288 19.36 -1.05 -17.97
CA SER A 288 20.59 -0.84 -18.74
C SER A 288 21.66 -1.92 -18.51
N LEU A 289 21.51 -2.76 -17.48
CA LEU A 289 22.41 -3.89 -17.22
C LEU A 289 22.12 -5.11 -18.11
N GLY A 290 20.99 -5.12 -18.82
CA GLY A 290 20.57 -6.19 -19.73
C GLY A 290 19.37 -7.00 -19.23
N ALA A 291 18.91 -7.93 -20.08
CA ALA A 291 17.67 -8.68 -19.86
C ALA A 291 17.74 -9.62 -18.65
N VAL A 292 18.83 -10.37 -18.48
CA VAL A 292 19.00 -11.34 -17.37
C VAL A 292 19.01 -10.63 -16.00
N PRO A 293 19.78 -9.53 -15.77
CA PRO A 293 19.70 -8.76 -14.55
C PRO A 293 18.31 -8.17 -14.30
N LEU A 294 17.63 -7.68 -15.33
CA LEU A 294 16.28 -7.13 -15.19
C LEU A 294 15.27 -8.20 -14.80
N ALA A 295 15.32 -9.38 -15.40
CA ALA A 295 14.47 -10.51 -15.05
C ALA A 295 14.71 -10.98 -13.59
N ALA A 296 15.98 -11.14 -13.18
CA ALA A 296 16.34 -11.45 -11.81
C ALA A 296 15.84 -10.40 -10.82
N HIS A 297 15.95 -9.12 -11.17
CA HIS A 297 15.42 -8.02 -10.37
C HIS A 297 13.91 -8.15 -10.15
N TYR A 298 13.12 -8.40 -11.20
CA TYR A 298 11.67 -8.55 -11.06
C TYR A 298 11.27 -9.75 -10.20
N VAL A 299 11.97 -10.87 -10.32
CA VAL A 299 11.75 -12.03 -9.44
C VAL A 299 12.01 -11.66 -7.99
N CYS A 300 13.14 -11.01 -7.70
CA CYS A 300 13.48 -10.56 -6.35
C CYS A 300 12.47 -9.54 -5.79
N MET A 301 11.99 -8.59 -6.60
CA MET A 301 10.98 -7.60 -6.18
C MET A 301 9.66 -8.28 -5.82
N ASN A 302 9.17 -9.22 -6.65
CA ASN A 302 7.95 -9.95 -6.35
C ASN A 302 8.04 -10.75 -5.03
N LEU A 303 9.19 -11.37 -4.77
CA LEU A 303 9.43 -12.07 -3.50
C LEU A 303 9.45 -11.11 -2.31
N MET A 304 10.06 -9.93 -2.48
CA MET A 304 10.13 -8.91 -1.44
C MET A 304 8.74 -8.32 -1.13
N ASP A 305 7.87 -8.16 -2.15
CA ASP A 305 6.53 -7.60 -2.01
C ASP A 305 5.62 -8.45 -1.12
N ILE A 306 5.79 -9.78 -1.08
CA ILE A 306 5.06 -10.66 -0.17
C ILE A 306 5.25 -10.20 1.29
N PHE A 307 6.49 -9.97 1.69
CA PHE A 307 6.81 -9.54 3.06
C PHE A 307 6.51 -8.04 3.30
N TYR A 308 6.56 -7.22 2.25
CA TYR A 308 6.14 -5.83 2.30
C TYR A 308 4.67 -5.68 2.72
N TYR A 309 3.76 -6.55 2.27
CA TYR A 309 2.35 -6.51 2.67
C TYR A 309 2.16 -6.82 4.17
N PHE A 310 3.00 -7.66 4.77
CA PHE A 310 2.99 -7.85 6.22
C PHE A 310 3.37 -6.55 6.95
N ALA A 311 4.43 -5.90 6.50
CA ALA A 311 4.89 -4.64 7.07
C ALA A 311 3.86 -3.51 6.88
N MET A 312 3.19 -3.46 5.74
CA MET A 312 2.14 -2.50 5.42
C MET A 312 0.93 -2.65 6.35
N GLY A 313 0.49 -3.90 6.61
CA GLY A 313 -0.57 -4.18 7.57
C GLY A 313 -0.25 -3.69 8.99
N LEU A 314 1.00 -3.88 9.43
CA LEU A 314 1.49 -3.31 10.69
C LEU A 314 1.49 -1.77 10.65
N GLY A 315 1.89 -1.16 9.53
CA GLY A 315 1.84 0.29 9.33
C GLY A 315 0.42 0.86 9.46
N PHE A 316 -0.59 0.20 8.88
CA PHE A 316 -2.00 0.61 9.02
C PHE A 316 -2.50 0.54 10.47
N ALA A 317 -2.13 -0.50 11.21
CA ALA A 317 -2.43 -0.58 12.64
C ALA A 317 -1.71 0.53 13.43
N GLY A 318 -0.46 0.81 13.08
CA GLY A 318 0.30 1.93 13.64
C GLY A 318 -0.40 3.27 13.41
N ALA A 319 -0.86 3.54 12.18
CA ALA A 319 -1.57 4.78 11.82
C ALA A 319 -2.88 4.92 12.61
N SER A 320 -3.70 3.88 12.62
CA SER A 320 -4.99 3.88 13.34
C SER A 320 -4.81 4.12 14.84
N HIS A 321 -3.98 3.31 15.52
CA HIS A 321 -3.77 3.46 16.95
C HIS A 321 -3.10 4.78 17.33
N THR A 322 -2.18 5.28 16.50
CA THR A 322 -1.54 6.58 16.75
C THR A 322 -2.55 7.70 16.69
N GLY A 323 -3.32 7.81 15.61
CA GLY A 323 -4.32 8.86 15.47
C GLY A 323 -5.35 8.83 16.59
N GLN A 324 -5.92 7.64 16.89
CA GLN A 324 -6.90 7.46 17.95
C GLN A 324 -6.37 7.86 19.33
N ASN A 325 -5.17 7.39 19.70
CA ASN A 325 -4.62 7.71 21.04
C ASN A 325 -4.18 9.19 21.15
N LEU A 326 -3.75 9.82 20.08
CA LEU A 326 -3.52 11.25 20.08
C LEU A 326 -4.83 12.04 20.22
N GLY A 327 -5.92 11.58 19.60
CA GLY A 327 -7.27 12.13 19.81
C GLY A 327 -7.74 12.01 21.27
N HIS A 328 -7.50 10.88 21.90
CA HIS A 328 -7.75 10.66 23.35
C HIS A 328 -6.81 11.46 24.27
N LYS A 329 -5.91 12.31 23.73
CA LYS A 329 -4.86 13.01 24.50
C LYS A 329 -3.94 12.06 25.28
N ARG A 330 -3.69 10.87 24.73
CA ARG A 330 -2.81 9.82 25.27
C ARG A 330 -1.59 9.56 24.35
N PRO A 331 -0.68 10.54 24.19
CA PRO A 331 0.52 10.36 23.38
C PRO A 331 1.45 9.25 23.91
N ASP A 332 1.37 8.95 25.20
CA ASP A 332 2.04 7.81 25.83
C ASP A 332 1.61 6.47 25.20
N LEU A 333 0.31 6.25 25.05
CA LEU A 333 -0.22 5.04 24.39
C LEU A 333 0.08 5.03 22.89
N ALA A 334 0.01 6.18 22.22
CA ALA A 334 0.41 6.29 20.81
C ALA A 334 1.87 5.83 20.61
N LYS A 335 2.79 6.27 21.48
CA LYS A 335 4.19 5.84 21.48
C LYS A 335 4.34 4.35 21.83
N ALA A 336 3.53 3.84 22.76
CA ALA A 336 3.52 2.42 23.12
C ALA A 336 3.10 1.54 21.93
N PHE A 337 2.03 1.88 21.22
CA PHE A 337 1.61 1.16 20.02
C PHE A 337 2.64 1.24 18.89
N GLY A 338 3.33 2.37 18.71
CA GLY A 338 4.46 2.48 17.79
C GLY A 338 5.61 1.51 18.13
N ARG A 339 5.94 1.37 19.43
CA ARG A 339 6.94 0.38 19.89
C ARG A 339 6.49 -1.06 19.70
N ILE A 340 5.19 -1.35 19.93
CA ILE A 340 4.62 -2.67 19.65
C ILE A 340 4.75 -3.00 18.17
N GLY A 341 4.34 -2.08 17.31
CA GLY A 341 4.48 -2.23 15.87
C GLY A 341 5.93 -2.47 15.44
N ALA A 342 6.89 -1.71 16.00
CA ALA A 342 8.30 -1.89 15.71
C ALA A 342 8.83 -3.28 16.10
N ARG A 343 8.40 -3.81 17.26
CA ARG A 343 8.76 -5.18 17.67
C ARG A 343 8.20 -6.23 16.73
N MET A 344 6.95 -6.05 16.31
CA MET A 344 6.33 -6.94 15.34
C MET A 344 6.98 -6.81 13.95
N GLY A 345 7.32 -5.58 13.53
CA GLY A 345 8.06 -5.32 12.31
C GLY A 345 9.45 -5.98 12.31
N LEU A 346 10.16 -5.90 13.45
CA LEU A 346 11.42 -6.61 13.63
C LEU A 346 11.25 -8.13 13.48
N PHE A 347 10.20 -8.69 14.06
CA PHE A 347 9.89 -10.12 13.93
C PHE A 347 9.58 -10.51 12.48
N VAL A 348 8.80 -9.69 11.76
CA VAL A 348 8.54 -9.90 10.33
C VAL A 348 9.84 -9.83 9.54
N GLY A 349 10.70 -8.84 9.77
CA GLY A 349 12.01 -8.72 9.11
C GLY A 349 12.91 -9.93 9.35
N LEU A 350 12.94 -10.45 10.61
CA LEU A 350 13.70 -11.65 10.97
C LEU A 350 13.21 -12.89 10.23
N ILE A 351 11.90 -13.14 10.23
CA ILE A 351 11.30 -14.29 9.53
C ILE A 351 11.55 -14.17 8.02
N SER A 352 11.35 -12.99 7.43
CA SER A 352 11.61 -12.76 6.00
C SER A 352 13.07 -13.04 5.66
N GLY A 353 13.99 -12.50 6.45
CA GLY A 353 15.42 -12.72 6.27
C GLY A 353 15.79 -14.19 6.37
N LEU A 354 15.26 -14.91 7.36
CA LEU A 354 15.48 -16.34 7.52
C LEU A 354 14.94 -17.14 6.32
N ILE A 355 13.75 -16.82 5.82
CA ILE A 355 13.15 -17.47 4.65
C ILE A 355 14.01 -17.20 3.40
N PHE A 356 14.46 -15.97 3.17
CA PHE A 356 15.33 -15.66 2.03
C PHE A 356 16.65 -16.44 2.07
N ILE A 357 17.28 -16.55 3.24
CA ILE A 357 18.54 -17.30 3.37
C ILE A 357 18.31 -18.81 3.23
N SER A 358 17.28 -19.37 3.85
CA SER A 358 17.08 -20.83 3.92
C SER A 358 16.36 -21.42 2.71
N ALA A 359 15.39 -20.69 2.13
CA ALA A 359 14.54 -21.18 1.05
C ALA A 359 14.65 -20.34 -0.23
N GLY A 360 15.54 -19.34 -0.29
CA GLY A 360 15.61 -18.37 -1.39
C GLY A 360 15.79 -19.01 -2.76
N HIS A 361 16.67 -20.00 -2.89
CA HIS A 361 16.86 -20.76 -4.14
C HIS A 361 15.55 -21.42 -4.61
N LEU A 362 14.84 -22.09 -3.71
CA LEU A 362 13.57 -22.75 -4.01
C LEU A 362 12.49 -21.77 -4.45
N LEU A 363 12.43 -20.61 -3.76
CA LEU A 363 11.50 -19.54 -4.10
C LEU A 363 11.75 -18.97 -5.50
N VAL A 364 13.01 -18.76 -5.87
CA VAL A 364 13.38 -18.28 -7.21
C VAL A 364 13.01 -19.31 -8.28
N GLN A 365 13.28 -20.59 -8.04
CA GLN A 365 12.93 -21.68 -8.97
C GLN A 365 11.42 -21.83 -9.20
N ALA A 366 10.59 -21.40 -8.26
CA ALA A 366 9.14 -21.34 -8.44
C ALA A 366 8.69 -20.28 -9.47
N TYR A 367 9.51 -19.25 -9.71
CA TYR A 367 9.24 -18.17 -10.68
C TYR A 367 9.83 -18.45 -12.06
N THR A 368 11.02 -19.03 -12.12
CA THR A 368 11.72 -19.25 -13.40
C THR A 368 12.62 -20.46 -13.34
N ARG A 369 12.83 -21.10 -14.51
CA ARG A 369 13.79 -22.20 -14.70
C ARG A 369 15.06 -21.79 -15.45
N GLU A 370 15.16 -20.53 -15.83
CA GLU A 370 16.32 -19.99 -16.55
C GLU A 370 17.52 -19.94 -15.60
N SER A 371 18.55 -20.74 -15.89
CA SER A 371 19.69 -20.99 -14.99
C SER A 371 20.43 -19.71 -14.60
N GLU A 372 20.62 -18.78 -15.55
CA GLU A 372 21.33 -17.52 -15.30
C GLU A 372 20.53 -16.62 -14.35
N VAL A 373 19.21 -16.50 -14.57
CA VAL A 373 18.30 -15.71 -13.71
C VAL A 373 18.24 -16.34 -12.31
N VAL A 374 18.12 -17.68 -12.21
CA VAL A 374 18.08 -18.40 -10.92
C VAL A 374 19.36 -18.15 -10.14
N THR A 375 20.51 -18.28 -10.78
CA THR A 375 21.82 -18.09 -10.13
C THR A 375 21.96 -16.65 -9.60
N LEU A 376 21.66 -15.66 -10.44
CA LEU A 376 21.80 -14.26 -10.06
C LEU A 376 20.79 -13.85 -8.97
N ALA A 377 19.53 -14.23 -9.11
CA ALA A 377 18.51 -13.92 -8.10
C ALA A 377 18.78 -14.61 -6.76
N THR A 378 19.23 -15.88 -6.77
CA THR A 378 19.61 -16.59 -5.54
C THR A 378 20.77 -15.92 -4.82
N ALA A 379 21.76 -15.42 -5.55
CA ALA A 379 22.90 -14.71 -4.96
C ALA A 379 22.49 -13.39 -4.28
N LEU A 380 21.37 -12.77 -4.69
CA LEU A 380 20.83 -11.56 -4.06
C LEU A 380 20.08 -11.82 -2.76
N MET A 381 19.71 -13.07 -2.44
CA MET A 381 18.89 -13.40 -1.26
C MET A 381 19.53 -12.95 0.06
N GLY A 382 20.86 -12.94 0.15
CA GLY A 382 21.56 -12.42 1.32
C GLY A 382 21.36 -10.90 1.52
N ILE A 383 21.41 -10.13 0.44
CA ILE A 383 21.15 -8.68 0.48
C ILE A 383 19.66 -8.42 0.79
N MET A 384 18.76 -9.18 0.18
CA MET A 384 17.32 -9.09 0.46
C MET A 384 17.01 -9.40 1.93
N ALA A 385 17.66 -10.40 2.51
CA ALA A 385 17.50 -10.74 3.93
C ALA A 385 17.87 -9.56 4.84
N ILE A 386 18.95 -8.84 4.52
CA ILE A 386 19.35 -7.64 5.26
C ILE A 386 18.34 -6.50 5.03
N ALA A 387 17.91 -6.27 3.78
CA ALA A 387 16.99 -5.19 3.41
C ALA A 387 15.58 -5.35 4.00
N ALA A 388 15.14 -6.59 4.28
CA ALA A 388 13.84 -6.87 4.87
C ALA A 388 13.63 -6.22 6.25
N PHE A 389 14.70 -6.08 7.04
CA PHE A 389 14.65 -5.43 8.36
C PHE A 389 14.31 -3.93 8.28
N PRO A 390 15.12 -3.11 7.60
CA PRO A 390 14.83 -1.69 7.52
C PRO A 390 13.51 -1.44 6.79
N GLN A 391 13.15 -2.24 5.80
CA GLN A 391 11.88 -2.11 5.12
C GLN A 391 10.68 -2.31 6.06
N ALA A 392 10.66 -3.38 6.85
CA ALA A 392 9.56 -3.68 7.76
C ALA A 392 9.42 -2.62 8.86
N LEU A 393 10.52 -2.20 9.47
CA LEU A 393 10.52 -1.18 10.53
C LEU A 393 10.14 0.20 10.00
N GLN A 394 10.64 0.57 8.81
CA GLN A 394 10.34 1.84 8.16
C GLN A 394 8.83 1.96 7.91
N GLN A 395 8.16 0.91 7.41
CA GLN A 395 6.72 0.92 7.17
C GLN A 395 5.91 1.13 8.45
N VAL A 396 6.33 0.53 9.57
CA VAL A 396 5.69 0.73 10.86
C VAL A 396 5.81 2.19 11.32
N PHE A 397 7.03 2.75 11.33
CA PHE A 397 7.24 4.12 11.79
C PHE A 397 6.60 5.14 10.84
N ALA A 398 6.66 4.91 9.53
CA ALA A 398 5.92 5.72 8.56
C ALA A 398 4.42 5.68 8.81
N GLY A 399 3.85 4.50 9.14
CA GLY A 399 2.46 4.34 9.54
C GLY A 399 2.11 5.20 10.77
N VAL A 400 2.92 5.14 11.82
CA VAL A 400 2.76 5.97 13.04
C VAL A 400 2.75 7.46 12.70
N LEU A 401 3.73 7.92 11.90
CA LEU A 401 3.82 9.33 11.49
C LEU A 401 2.65 9.76 10.60
N LYS A 402 2.19 8.89 9.68
CA LYS A 402 1.00 9.12 8.85
C LYS A 402 -0.25 9.26 9.71
N GLY A 403 -0.44 8.38 10.69
CA GLY A 403 -1.54 8.44 11.65
C GLY A 403 -1.53 9.68 12.55
N ALA A 404 -0.37 10.24 12.81
CA ALA A 404 -0.20 11.51 13.51
C ALA A 404 -0.42 12.74 12.60
N GLY A 405 -0.54 12.56 11.28
CA GLY A 405 -0.62 13.66 10.30
C GLY A 405 0.73 14.29 9.94
N ASP A 406 1.85 13.71 10.35
CA ASP A 406 3.20 14.23 10.07
C ASP A 406 3.74 13.77 8.70
N THR A 407 2.87 13.81 7.68
CA THR A 407 3.12 13.36 6.31
C THR A 407 4.15 14.25 5.59
N PHE A 408 4.25 15.53 5.95
CA PHE A 408 5.23 16.45 5.36
C PHE A 408 6.67 16.04 5.67
N TYR A 409 6.94 15.50 6.87
CA TYR A 409 8.26 14.99 7.20
C TYR A 409 8.60 13.74 6.38
N ILE A 410 7.60 12.87 6.17
CA ILE A 410 7.75 11.67 5.33
C ILE A 410 8.06 12.07 3.90
N MET A 411 7.31 13.02 3.33
CA MET A 411 7.56 13.54 1.98
C MET A 411 9.00 14.06 1.83
N LYS A 412 9.51 14.81 2.81
CA LYS A 412 10.88 15.35 2.78
C LYS A 412 11.94 14.26 2.71
N TYR A 413 11.88 13.26 3.60
CA TYR A 413 12.90 12.22 3.57
C TYR A 413 12.73 11.30 2.35
N SER A 414 11.51 11.09 1.85
CA SER A 414 11.28 10.34 0.61
C SER A 414 11.85 11.08 -0.61
N LEU A 415 11.68 12.40 -0.69
CA LEU A 415 12.34 13.21 -1.73
C LEU A 415 13.85 13.01 -1.71
N ILE A 416 14.49 13.17 -0.54
CA ILE A 416 15.95 13.09 -0.42
C ILE A 416 16.44 11.67 -0.67
N SER A 417 15.84 10.67 -0.01
CA SER A 417 16.29 9.28 -0.05
C SER A 417 15.96 8.60 -1.38
N VAL A 418 14.68 8.63 -1.78
CA VAL A 418 14.19 7.82 -2.91
C VAL A 418 14.41 8.51 -4.24
N ALA A 419 14.11 9.82 -4.33
CA ALA A 419 14.18 10.53 -5.59
C ALA A 419 15.59 11.06 -5.93
N VAL A 420 16.46 11.27 -4.92
CA VAL A 420 17.79 11.82 -5.13
C VAL A 420 18.89 10.79 -4.83
N ILE A 421 18.97 10.34 -3.58
CA ILE A 421 20.09 9.50 -3.12
C ILE A 421 20.07 8.13 -3.78
N ARG A 422 18.91 7.46 -3.85
CA ARG A 422 18.82 6.11 -4.43
C ARG A 422 19.29 6.06 -5.88
N PRO A 423 18.81 6.90 -6.84
CA PRO A 423 19.31 6.88 -8.22
C PRO A 423 20.81 7.12 -8.33
N ILE A 424 21.34 8.08 -7.57
CA ILE A 424 22.76 8.41 -7.57
C ILE A 424 23.59 7.22 -7.09
N ILE A 425 23.27 6.66 -5.92
CA ILE A 425 23.99 5.50 -5.37
C ILE A 425 23.85 4.29 -6.29
N THR A 426 22.65 4.07 -6.85
CA THR A 426 22.43 2.97 -7.81
C THR A 426 23.35 3.11 -9.02
N TYR A 427 23.40 4.29 -9.62
CA TYR A 427 24.27 4.54 -10.78
C TYR A 427 25.75 4.32 -10.42
N VAL A 428 26.20 4.88 -9.31
CA VAL A 428 27.61 4.73 -8.87
C VAL A 428 27.94 3.26 -8.59
N LEU A 429 27.11 2.54 -7.86
CA LEU A 429 27.39 1.14 -7.52
C LEU A 429 27.25 0.20 -8.73
N CYS A 430 26.22 0.39 -9.55
CA CYS A 430 25.96 -0.51 -10.68
C CYS A 430 26.93 -0.28 -11.85
N ILE A 431 27.14 1.00 -12.23
CA ILE A 431 27.85 1.36 -13.46
C ILE A 431 29.28 1.77 -13.15
N THR A 432 29.51 2.72 -12.24
CA THR A 432 30.86 3.26 -12.01
C THR A 432 31.77 2.24 -11.30
N LEU A 433 31.24 1.53 -10.31
CA LEU A 433 31.98 0.48 -9.58
C LEU A 433 31.80 -0.92 -10.20
N GLY A 434 30.97 -1.07 -11.21
CA GLY A 434 30.79 -2.33 -11.95
C GLY A 434 30.16 -3.45 -11.15
N LEU A 435 29.46 -3.15 -10.03
CA LEU A 435 28.80 -4.17 -9.19
C LEU A 435 27.50 -4.73 -9.82
N GLY A 436 27.06 -4.17 -10.95
CA GLY A 436 25.87 -4.63 -11.65
C GLY A 436 24.64 -4.67 -10.75
N LEU A 437 23.87 -5.76 -10.83
CA LEU A 437 22.63 -5.91 -10.07
C LEU A 437 22.84 -5.96 -8.55
N TYR A 438 24.00 -6.41 -8.06
CA TYR A 438 24.33 -6.35 -6.63
C TYR A 438 24.38 -4.90 -6.14
N GLY A 439 24.97 -4.00 -6.94
CA GLY A 439 25.01 -2.56 -6.63
C GLY A 439 23.60 -1.96 -6.49
N ALA A 440 22.66 -2.37 -7.36
CA ALA A 440 21.28 -1.93 -7.28
C ALA A 440 20.62 -2.36 -5.96
N TRP A 441 20.73 -3.61 -5.56
CA TRP A 441 20.14 -4.12 -4.32
C TRP A 441 20.80 -3.58 -3.06
N ILE A 442 22.11 -3.32 -3.08
CA ILE A 442 22.81 -2.61 -2.00
C ILE A 442 22.28 -1.18 -1.88
N SER A 443 22.09 -0.47 -3.00
CA SER A 443 21.49 0.87 -3.00
C SER A 443 20.08 0.88 -2.41
N LEU A 444 19.26 -0.11 -2.75
CA LEU A 444 17.91 -0.27 -2.19
C LEU A 444 17.97 -0.51 -0.67
N CYS A 445 18.89 -1.36 -0.20
CA CYS A 445 19.08 -1.62 1.22
C CYS A 445 19.51 -0.36 1.99
N LEU A 446 20.43 0.43 1.42
CA LEU A 446 20.90 1.69 1.99
C LEU A 446 19.77 2.73 2.07
N ASP A 447 18.97 2.86 1.00
CA ASP A 447 17.81 3.74 0.99
C ASP A 447 16.77 3.36 2.05
N GLN A 448 16.42 2.08 2.15
CA GLN A 448 15.48 1.60 3.18
C GLN A 448 16.02 1.88 4.59
N SER A 449 17.31 1.70 4.79
CA SER A 449 17.99 1.98 6.06
C SER A 449 17.97 3.47 6.39
N LEU A 450 18.25 4.34 5.42
CA LEU A 450 18.21 5.79 5.60
C LEU A 450 16.80 6.26 5.96
N ARG A 451 15.78 5.76 5.25
CA ARG A 451 14.38 6.08 5.55
C ARG A 451 13.98 5.58 6.95
N LEU A 452 14.42 4.39 7.34
CA LEU A 452 14.22 3.90 8.71
C LEU A 452 14.83 4.83 9.73
N VAL A 453 16.09 5.24 9.54
CA VAL A 453 16.81 6.14 10.47
C VAL A 453 16.06 7.47 10.61
N CYS A 454 15.64 8.08 9.48
CA CYS A 454 14.87 9.32 9.50
C CYS A 454 13.54 9.16 10.26
N ALA A 455 12.76 8.11 9.95
CA ALA A 455 11.48 7.85 10.59
C ALA A 455 11.64 7.54 12.09
N TYR A 456 12.68 6.80 12.48
CA TYR A 456 12.97 6.45 13.85
C TYR A 456 13.42 7.65 14.70
N ILE A 457 14.32 8.50 14.17
CA ILE A 457 14.73 9.76 14.83
C ILE A 457 13.49 10.63 15.08
N ARG A 458 12.61 10.77 14.07
CA ARG A 458 11.38 11.53 14.21
C ARG A 458 10.46 10.94 15.26
N PHE A 459 10.32 9.61 15.29
CA PHE A 459 9.51 8.90 16.27
C PHE A 459 10.03 9.10 17.70
N ILE A 460 11.33 8.98 17.94
CA ILE A 460 11.91 9.18 19.28
C ILE A 460 11.80 10.63 19.72
N GLY A 461 12.07 11.58 18.81
CA GLY A 461 12.03 13.02 19.10
C GLY A 461 10.66 13.53 19.52
N GLY A 462 9.58 12.78 19.27
CA GLY A 462 8.24 13.05 19.81
C GLY A 462 7.50 14.25 19.22
N SER A 463 8.11 15.04 18.33
CA SER A 463 7.50 16.23 17.73
C SER A 463 6.22 15.96 16.90
N TRP A 464 6.06 14.70 16.44
CA TRP A 464 4.84 14.23 15.76
C TRP A 464 3.62 14.18 16.70
N GLN A 465 3.82 14.10 18.02
CA GLN A 465 2.73 14.01 19.01
C GLN A 465 1.94 15.32 19.13
N HIS A 466 2.53 16.43 18.73
CA HIS A 466 1.95 17.77 18.81
C HIS A 466 1.38 18.27 17.47
N LYS A 467 1.35 17.40 16.45
CA LYS A 467 0.73 17.76 15.17
C LYS A 467 -0.78 17.88 15.30
N VAL A 468 -1.32 18.93 14.72
CA VAL A 468 -2.76 19.17 14.61
C VAL A 468 -3.23 18.66 13.25
N VAL A 469 -4.29 17.85 13.25
CA VAL A 469 -4.90 17.25 12.06
C VAL A 469 -6.38 17.55 12.02
#